data_9652090cd077a3d1c177de4ef3a292ce
#
_entry.id   9652090cd077a3d1c177de4ef3a292ce
#
_cell.length_a   1.000
_cell.length_b   1.000
_cell.length_c   1.000
_cell.angle_alpha   90.00
_cell.angle_beta   90.00
_cell.angle_gamma   90.00
#
_symmetry.space_group_name_H-M   'P 1'
#
loop_
_entity.id
_entity.type
_entity.pdbx_description
1 polymer ?
#
loop_
_entity_poly.entity_id
_entity_poly.type
_entity_poly.pdbx_seq_one_letter_code
_entity_poly.pdbx_strand_id
1 'polypeptide(L)'
;MKFAIITDVHGNFDALETVLDDIDNREDIDKIYNLGDNIGIGHETNKVLDHIFDRDDMEMIAGNHDEAIMSVVNGTPYPDDLKDKFYEHHRWIAGHLDEEYYEELNQLPRYIEKTICGKKVLFIHYEIANDKLSSSIDEQPFSPIVKDDENEMTQLFADKDADLIIFGHNHRLHMFDDKNKMYFNPGAVGLNNGPHAVYG
;
A
#
# COMPACT_ATOMS: atom_id res chain seq x y z
N MET A 1 1.60 4.49 22.28
CA MET A 1 1.34 4.86 20.87
C MET A 1 0.51 3.75 20.26
N LYS A 2 -0.67 4.09 19.76
CA LYS A 2 -1.50 3.23 18.92
C LYS A 2 -1.56 3.84 17.52
N PHE A 3 -1.58 3.03 16.52
CA PHE A 3 -1.68 3.49 15.13
C PHE A 3 -2.63 2.58 14.36
N ALA A 4 -3.29 3.16 13.36
CA ALA A 4 -4.07 2.43 12.39
C ALA A 4 -3.24 2.15 11.14
N ILE A 5 -3.61 1.08 10.42
CA ILE A 5 -2.99 0.69 9.17
C ILE A 5 -4.08 0.51 8.13
N ILE A 6 -3.94 1.22 7.02
CA ILE A 6 -4.79 1.07 5.84
C ILE A 6 -3.93 0.68 4.63
N THR A 7 -4.50 -0.01 3.67
CA THR A 7 -3.82 -0.43 2.44
C THR A 7 -4.84 -0.78 1.36
N ASP A 8 -4.42 -0.73 0.12
CA ASP A 8 -5.20 -1.24 -1.01
C ASP A 8 -6.61 -0.61 -1.10
N VAL A 9 -6.64 0.73 -1.07
CA VAL A 9 -7.87 1.55 -1.21
C VAL A 9 -8.43 1.46 -2.62
N HIS A 10 -7.54 1.43 -3.62
CA HIS A 10 -7.87 1.23 -5.03
C HIS A 10 -8.97 2.16 -5.58
N GLY A 11 -8.98 3.44 -5.19
CA GLY A 11 -9.96 4.40 -5.70
C GLY A 11 -11.40 4.14 -5.22
N ASN A 12 -11.58 3.41 -4.13
CA ASN A 12 -12.87 3.18 -3.48
C ASN A 12 -13.06 4.18 -2.34
N PHE A 13 -13.61 5.35 -2.68
CA PHE A 13 -13.77 6.44 -1.74
C PHE A 13 -14.74 6.11 -0.61
N ASP A 14 -15.88 5.49 -0.89
CA ASP A 14 -16.88 5.16 0.13
C ASP A 14 -16.31 4.22 1.20
N ALA A 15 -15.45 3.27 0.80
CA ALA A 15 -14.78 2.37 1.74
C ALA A 15 -13.74 3.12 2.57
N LEU A 16 -12.94 4.00 1.95
CA LEU A 16 -11.95 4.83 2.65
C LEU A 16 -12.61 5.76 3.66
N GLU A 17 -13.64 6.51 3.25
CA GLU A 17 -14.39 7.42 4.12
C GLU A 17 -14.92 6.68 5.35
N THR A 18 -15.55 5.52 5.15
CA THR A 18 -16.06 4.70 6.26
C THR A 18 -14.97 4.29 7.25
N VAL A 19 -13.79 3.90 6.74
CA VAL A 19 -12.65 3.51 7.59
C VAL A 19 -12.07 4.71 8.32
N LEU A 20 -11.90 5.85 7.65
CA LEU A 20 -11.37 7.06 8.28
C LEU A 20 -12.33 7.60 9.34
N ASP A 21 -13.64 7.56 9.10
CA ASP A 21 -14.66 7.93 10.10
C ASP A 21 -14.57 7.05 11.35
N ASP A 22 -14.38 5.73 11.21
CA ASP A 22 -14.21 4.83 12.35
C ASP A 22 -12.89 5.11 13.11
N ILE A 23 -11.80 5.38 12.39
CA ILE A 23 -10.51 5.76 12.98
C ILE A 23 -10.64 7.07 13.75
N ASP A 24 -11.26 8.09 13.17
CA ASP A 24 -11.41 9.43 13.76
C ASP A 24 -12.31 9.43 15.01
N ASN A 25 -13.23 8.49 15.08
CA ASN A 25 -14.05 8.27 16.28
C ASN A 25 -13.30 7.52 17.42
N ARG A 26 -12.04 7.11 17.20
CA ARG A 26 -11.20 6.45 18.22
C ARG A 26 -10.23 7.43 18.84
N GLU A 27 -10.47 7.84 20.07
CA GLU A 27 -9.63 8.82 20.82
C GLU A 27 -8.19 8.35 21.09
N ASP A 28 -7.85 7.10 20.81
CA ASP A 28 -6.58 6.48 21.19
C ASP A 28 -5.67 6.13 20.01
N ILE A 29 -6.01 6.53 18.78
CA ILE A 29 -5.16 6.37 17.59
C ILE A 29 -4.34 7.66 17.41
N ASP A 30 -3.03 7.51 17.44
CA ASP A 30 -2.09 8.63 17.35
C ASP A 30 -1.64 8.91 15.90
N LYS A 31 -1.71 7.91 15.01
CA LYS A 31 -1.12 7.94 13.66
C LYS A 31 -1.78 6.92 12.74
N ILE A 32 -1.80 7.20 11.45
CA ILE A 32 -2.20 6.26 10.39
C ILE A 32 -0.99 5.95 9.51
N TYR A 33 -0.78 4.69 9.18
CA TYR A 33 0.15 4.27 8.13
C TYR A 33 -0.64 3.71 6.96
N ASN A 34 -0.45 4.30 5.79
CA ASN A 34 -1.06 3.88 4.54
C ASN A 34 -0.01 3.18 3.67
N LEU A 35 -0.26 1.92 3.36
CA LEU A 35 0.72 1.05 2.71
C LEU A 35 0.62 1.03 1.17
N GLY A 36 -0.03 2.02 0.57
CA GLY A 36 -0.09 2.16 -0.88
C GLY A 36 -1.25 1.44 -1.56
N ASP A 37 -1.21 1.42 -2.87
CA ASP A 37 -2.30 1.05 -3.76
C ASP A 37 -3.58 1.85 -3.45
N ASN A 38 -3.40 3.17 -3.33
CA ASN A 38 -4.49 4.11 -3.09
C ASN A 38 -5.39 4.28 -4.30
N ILE A 39 -4.79 4.18 -5.48
CA ILE A 39 -5.46 4.32 -6.79
C ILE A 39 -5.27 3.05 -7.61
N GLY A 40 -5.91 2.94 -8.79
CA GLY A 40 -5.59 1.87 -9.75
C GLY A 40 -6.74 1.01 -10.22
N ILE A 41 -7.79 0.79 -9.43
CA ILE A 41 -8.90 -0.10 -9.79
C ILE A 41 -10.24 0.63 -9.80
N GLY A 42 -10.61 1.30 -8.72
CA GLY A 42 -11.81 2.14 -8.64
C GLY A 42 -11.63 3.45 -9.39
N HIS A 43 -12.68 4.23 -9.48
CA HIS A 43 -12.75 5.43 -10.33
C HIS A 43 -12.71 6.75 -9.56
N GLU A 44 -12.73 6.72 -8.23
CA GLU A 44 -12.79 7.93 -7.41
C GLU A 44 -11.41 8.38 -6.93
N THR A 45 -10.44 8.28 -7.85
CA THR A 45 -9.02 8.57 -7.59
C THR A 45 -8.79 9.89 -6.88
N ASN A 46 -9.26 11.02 -7.45
CA ASN A 46 -9.01 12.34 -6.89
C ASN A 46 -9.65 12.51 -5.51
N LYS A 47 -10.88 12.00 -5.29
CA LYS A 47 -11.50 12.03 -3.96
C LYS A 47 -10.70 11.26 -2.89
N VAL A 48 -10.16 10.10 -3.27
CA VAL A 48 -9.28 9.34 -2.37
C VAL A 48 -8.05 10.15 -2.02
N LEU A 49 -7.39 10.74 -3.03
CA LEU A 49 -6.18 11.52 -2.85
C LEU A 49 -6.42 12.79 -2.02
N ASP A 50 -7.52 13.52 -2.26
CA ASP A 50 -7.96 14.66 -1.43
C ASP A 50 -7.97 14.30 0.05
N HIS A 51 -8.57 13.16 0.40
CA HIS A 51 -8.76 12.77 1.79
C HIS A 51 -7.50 12.24 2.46
N ILE A 52 -6.59 11.60 1.71
CA ILE A 52 -5.36 11.05 2.31
C ILE A 52 -4.25 12.08 2.38
N PHE A 53 -4.10 12.95 1.37
CA PHE A 53 -3.05 13.97 1.37
C PHE A 53 -3.38 15.18 2.27
N ASP A 54 -4.65 15.43 2.58
CA ASP A 54 -5.07 16.50 3.50
C ASP A 54 -4.84 16.15 4.99
N ARG A 55 -4.28 14.96 5.30
CA ARG A 55 -4.09 14.46 6.66
C ARG A 55 -2.66 14.60 7.17
N ASP A 56 -2.48 15.40 8.22
CA ASP A 56 -1.19 15.57 8.92
C ASP A 56 -0.80 14.35 9.79
N ASP A 57 -1.76 13.51 10.13
CA ASP A 57 -1.57 12.32 10.98
C ASP A 57 -1.28 11.05 10.17
N MET A 58 -1.14 11.12 8.85
CA MET A 58 -0.91 9.97 7.98
C MET A 58 0.53 9.96 7.42
N GLU A 59 1.19 8.81 7.49
CA GLU A 59 2.41 8.53 6.73
C GLU A 59 2.09 7.48 5.66
N MET A 60 2.58 7.69 4.43
CA MET A 60 2.20 6.89 3.26
C MET A 60 3.41 6.35 2.53
N ILE A 61 3.21 5.21 1.86
CA ILE A 61 4.13 4.64 0.88
C ILE A 61 3.42 4.38 -0.45
N ALA A 62 4.18 4.22 -1.51
CA ALA A 62 3.64 3.84 -2.82
C ALA A 62 3.38 2.32 -2.90
N GLY A 63 2.26 1.94 -3.53
CA GLY A 63 2.02 0.59 -4.00
C GLY A 63 2.39 0.43 -5.49
N ASN A 64 2.29 -0.78 -6.00
CA ASN A 64 2.64 -1.04 -7.40
C ASN A 64 1.66 -0.42 -8.40
N HIS A 65 0.37 -0.30 -8.05
CA HIS A 65 -0.60 0.39 -8.90
C HIS A 65 -0.39 1.90 -8.92
N ASP A 66 -0.05 2.51 -7.77
CA ASP A 66 0.28 3.94 -7.69
C ASP A 66 1.46 4.25 -8.64
N GLU A 67 2.58 3.49 -8.53
CA GLU A 67 3.74 3.68 -9.38
C GLU A 67 3.46 3.38 -10.87
N ALA A 68 2.66 2.35 -11.17
CA ALA A 68 2.31 2.02 -12.56
C ALA A 68 1.48 3.13 -13.22
N ILE A 69 0.57 3.76 -12.50
CA ILE A 69 -0.19 4.92 -13.00
C ILE A 69 0.74 6.11 -13.19
N MET A 70 1.63 6.37 -12.24
CA MET A 70 2.59 7.46 -12.36
C MET A 70 3.58 7.24 -13.52
N SER A 71 3.90 5.98 -13.88
CA SER A 71 4.69 5.72 -15.10
C SER A 71 3.96 6.18 -16.37
N VAL A 72 2.64 6.02 -16.43
CA VAL A 72 1.81 6.53 -17.55
C VAL A 72 1.79 8.06 -17.56
N VAL A 73 1.59 8.70 -16.40
CA VAL A 73 1.61 10.17 -16.25
C VAL A 73 2.93 10.75 -16.70
N ASN A 74 4.05 10.15 -16.26
CA ASN A 74 5.40 10.62 -16.52
C ASN A 74 5.93 10.23 -17.93
N GLY A 75 5.20 9.38 -18.66
CA GLY A 75 5.65 8.87 -19.98
C GLY A 75 6.88 7.95 -19.88
N THR A 76 7.06 7.29 -18.74
CA THR A 76 8.11 6.28 -18.53
C THR A 76 7.61 4.87 -18.87
N PRO A 77 8.49 3.86 -19.01
CA PRO A 77 8.05 2.51 -19.34
C PRO A 77 7.05 1.96 -18.31
N TYR A 78 6.05 1.27 -18.81
CA TYR A 78 4.99 0.65 -18.01
C TYR A 78 5.30 -0.84 -17.75
N PRO A 79 5.02 -1.38 -16.54
CA PRO A 79 5.33 -2.78 -16.19
C PRO A 79 4.56 -3.79 -17.06
N ASP A 80 5.28 -4.75 -17.63
CA ASP A 80 4.72 -5.72 -18.58
C ASP A 80 3.72 -6.70 -17.93
N ASP A 81 3.91 -7.05 -16.65
CA ASP A 81 3.03 -7.96 -15.91
C ASP A 81 1.62 -7.39 -15.65
N LEU A 82 1.50 -6.05 -15.60
CA LEU A 82 0.21 -5.35 -15.45
C LEU A 82 -0.44 -5.00 -16.80
N LYS A 83 0.31 -5.07 -17.91
CA LYS A 83 -0.08 -4.49 -19.20
C LYS A 83 -1.38 -5.04 -19.76
N ASP A 84 -1.51 -6.35 -19.81
CA ASP A 84 -2.68 -6.99 -20.42
C ASP A 84 -3.98 -6.78 -19.63
N LYS A 85 -3.85 -6.57 -18.31
CA LYS A 85 -4.99 -6.47 -17.40
C LYS A 85 -5.41 -5.03 -17.11
N PHE A 86 -4.43 -4.14 -16.93
CA PHE A 86 -4.67 -2.85 -16.29
C PHE A 86 -4.26 -1.65 -17.14
N TYR A 87 -3.46 -1.80 -18.20
CA TYR A 87 -2.88 -0.66 -18.92
C TYR A 87 -3.92 0.35 -19.42
N GLU A 88 -4.97 -0.10 -20.09
CA GLU A 88 -6.01 0.82 -20.60
C GLU A 88 -6.77 1.51 -19.47
N HIS A 89 -6.99 0.81 -18.36
CA HIS A 89 -7.64 1.38 -17.19
C HIS A 89 -6.72 2.38 -16.47
N HIS A 90 -5.44 2.05 -16.28
CA HIS A 90 -4.45 2.97 -15.71
C HIS A 90 -4.25 4.22 -16.57
N ARG A 91 -4.28 4.08 -17.90
CA ARG A 91 -4.30 5.24 -18.82
C ARG A 91 -5.53 6.12 -18.62
N TRP A 92 -6.69 5.50 -18.40
CA TRP A 92 -7.90 6.26 -18.12
C TRP A 92 -7.77 7.02 -16.79
N ILE A 93 -7.30 6.37 -15.74
CA ILE A 93 -7.05 7.01 -14.45
C ILE A 93 -6.03 8.14 -14.61
N ALA A 94 -4.88 7.90 -15.22
CA ALA A 94 -3.85 8.90 -15.46
C ALA A 94 -4.36 10.13 -16.22
N GLY A 95 -5.31 9.92 -17.16
CA GLY A 95 -5.95 11.00 -17.91
C GLY A 95 -7.00 11.80 -17.14
N HIS A 96 -7.38 11.35 -15.94
CA HIS A 96 -8.37 12.00 -15.06
C HIS A 96 -7.79 12.36 -13.68
N LEU A 97 -6.53 12.05 -13.46
CA LEU A 97 -5.80 12.42 -12.24
C LEU A 97 -5.47 13.91 -12.27
N ASP A 98 -5.81 14.62 -11.21
CA ASP A 98 -5.53 16.04 -11.07
C ASP A 98 -4.03 16.27 -10.89
N GLU A 99 -3.49 17.27 -11.61
CA GLU A 99 -2.05 17.53 -11.68
C GLU A 99 -1.42 17.89 -10.32
N GLU A 100 -2.22 18.40 -9.39
CA GLU A 100 -1.78 18.76 -8.05
C GLU A 100 -1.23 17.57 -7.24
N TYR A 101 -1.65 16.34 -7.54
CA TYR A 101 -1.17 15.12 -6.86
C TYR A 101 0.08 14.50 -7.48
N TYR A 102 0.55 14.99 -8.62
CA TYR A 102 1.67 14.37 -9.34
C TYR A 102 2.97 14.39 -8.53
N GLU A 103 3.24 15.52 -7.86
CA GLU A 103 4.46 15.65 -7.07
C GLU A 103 4.43 14.77 -5.83
N GLU A 104 3.33 14.78 -5.10
CA GLU A 104 3.14 13.97 -3.89
C GLU A 104 3.24 12.48 -4.21
N LEU A 105 2.52 11.99 -5.23
CA LEU A 105 2.57 10.59 -5.65
C LEU A 105 3.97 10.16 -6.08
N ASN A 106 4.68 11.00 -6.84
CA ASN A 106 6.05 10.70 -7.28
C ASN A 106 7.07 10.69 -6.13
N GLN A 107 6.78 11.33 -4.99
CA GLN A 107 7.67 11.42 -3.84
C GLN A 107 7.38 10.35 -2.78
N LEU A 108 6.33 9.57 -2.91
CA LEU A 108 6.02 8.51 -1.96
C LEU A 108 7.16 7.49 -1.92
N PRO A 109 7.67 7.14 -0.72
CA PRO A 109 8.67 6.10 -0.58
C PRO A 109 8.02 4.72 -0.76
N ARG A 110 8.81 3.70 -1.08
CA ARG A 110 8.35 2.30 -1.19
C ARG A 110 8.22 1.59 0.15
N TYR A 111 8.87 2.13 1.20
CA TYR A 111 8.81 1.59 2.55
C TYR A 111 9.12 2.67 3.59
N ILE A 112 8.70 2.42 4.81
CA ILE A 112 9.02 3.22 5.99
C ILE A 112 9.58 2.28 7.06
N GLU A 113 10.73 2.63 7.64
CA GLU A 113 11.30 1.94 8.79
C GLU A 113 11.20 2.83 10.03
N LYS A 114 10.70 2.28 11.12
CA LYS A 114 10.57 2.98 12.41
C LYS A 114 11.05 2.10 13.56
N THR A 115 11.49 2.74 14.63
CA THR A 115 11.64 2.05 15.93
C THR A 115 10.48 2.48 16.83
N ILE A 116 9.56 1.57 17.09
CA ILE A 116 8.37 1.81 17.91
C ILE A 116 8.45 0.94 19.15
N CYS A 117 8.43 1.55 20.34
CA CYS A 117 8.57 0.84 21.62
C CYS A 117 9.81 -0.09 21.69
N GLY A 118 10.91 0.33 21.05
CA GLY A 118 12.16 -0.44 21.00
C GLY A 118 12.17 -1.61 20.01
N LYS A 119 11.14 -1.73 19.18
CA LYS A 119 11.02 -2.73 18.12
C LYS A 119 11.22 -2.09 16.75
N LYS A 120 11.95 -2.76 15.87
CA LYS A 120 12.07 -2.37 14.47
C LYS A 120 10.79 -2.74 13.73
N VAL A 121 10.12 -1.77 13.13
CA VAL A 121 8.90 -1.96 12.34
C VAL A 121 9.18 -1.55 10.90
N LEU A 122 8.90 -2.45 9.98
CA LEU A 122 8.94 -2.20 8.54
C LEU A 122 7.50 -2.10 8.01
N PHE A 123 7.18 -0.95 7.41
CA PHE A 123 5.97 -0.75 6.63
C PHE A 123 6.36 -0.80 5.16
N ILE A 124 5.81 -1.72 4.41
CA ILE A 124 6.13 -1.96 3.00
C ILE A 124 4.87 -2.44 2.26
N HIS A 125 4.68 -2.01 1.00
CA HIS A 125 3.50 -2.47 0.26
C HIS A 125 3.56 -3.99 0.03
N TYR A 126 4.66 -4.46 -0.53
CA TYR A 126 5.01 -5.88 -0.63
C TYR A 126 6.52 -6.06 -0.63
N GLU A 127 6.99 -7.31 -0.63
CA GLU A 127 8.42 -7.57 -0.65
C GLU A 127 9.08 -7.01 -1.92
N ILE A 128 10.21 -6.35 -1.73
CA ILE A 128 11.12 -5.88 -2.77
C ILE A 128 12.53 -6.33 -2.38
N ALA A 129 13.20 -7.08 -3.23
CA ALA A 129 14.58 -7.49 -2.98
C ALA A 129 15.50 -6.27 -2.80
N ASN A 130 16.47 -6.36 -1.90
CA ASN A 130 17.31 -5.22 -1.52
C ASN A 130 18.05 -4.57 -2.70
N ASP A 131 18.41 -5.32 -3.71
CA ASP A 131 19.04 -4.85 -4.94
C ASP A 131 18.07 -4.20 -5.94
N LYS A 132 16.76 -4.37 -5.73
CA LYS A 132 15.68 -3.79 -6.54
C LYS A 132 14.99 -2.57 -5.92
N LEU A 133 15.38 -2.15 -4.72
CA LEU A 133 14.73 -1.03 -4.03
C LEU A 133 14.71 0.28 -4.83
N SER A 134 15.69 0.49 -5.71
CA SER A 134 15.80 1.66 -6.60
C SER A 134 15.46 1.37 -8.07
N SER A 135 15.04 0.16 -8.41
CA SER A 135 14.60 -0.19 -9.76
C SER A 135 13.35 0.56 -10.15
N SER A 136 13.19 0.90 -11.43
CA SER A 136 11.94 1.46 -11.94
C SER A 136 10.81 0.43 -11.91
N ILE A 137 9.56 0.88 -11.96
CA ILE A 137 8.40 -0.01 -11.84
C ILE A 137 8.31 -1.03 -12.99
N ASP A 138 8.77 -0.67 -14.19
CA ASP A 138 8.83 -1.57 -15.35
C ASP A 138 9.83 -2.72 -15.19
N GLU A 139 10.79 -2.61 -14.28
CA GLU A 139 11.70 -3.70 -13.88
C GLU A 139 11.07 -4.67 -12.87
N GLN A 140 9.79 -4.47 -12.54
CA GLN A 140 9.01 -5.32 -11.64
C GLN A 140 9.72 -5.52 -10.29
N PRO A 141 9.92 -4.45 -9.50
CA PRO A 141 10.66 -4.54 -8.24
C PRO A 141 9.92 -5.35 -7.18
N PHE A 142 8.59 -5.33 -7.19
CA PHE A 142 7.78 -6.08 -6.24
C PHE A 142 7.81 -7.58 -6.55
N SER A 143 8.01 -8.39 -5.52
CA SER A 143 8.02 -9.84 -5.66
C SER A 143 6.63 -10.37 -6.09
N PRO A 144 6.57 -11.49 -6.83
CA PRO A 144 5.30 -12.14 -7.14
C PRO A 144 4.55 -12.55 -5.87
N ILE A 145 3.21 -12.46 -5.92
CA ILE A 145 2.36 -12.93 -4.81
C ILE A 145 2.62 -14.43 -4.59
N VAL A 146 3.05 -14.76 -3.37
CA VAL A 146 3.21 -16.15 -2.93
C VAL A 146 1.89 -16.72 -2.44
N LYS A 147 1.83 -18.02 -2.20
CA LYS A 147 0.65 -18.64 -1.62
C LYS A 147 0.36 -18.06 -0.23
N ASP A 148 -0.90 -18.12 0.14
CA ASP A 148 -1.42 -17.71 1.44
C ASP A 148 -1.05 -18.75 2.53
N ASP A 149 0.24 -18.83 2.81
CA ASP A 149 0.88 -19.81 3.68
C ASP A 149 1.99 -19.13 4.50
N GLU A 150 1.97 -19.35 5.80
CA GLU A 150 2.93 -18.70 6.74
C GLU A 150 4.39 -19.00 6.39
N ASN A 151 4.70 -20.21 5.91
CA ASN A 151 6.07 -20.56 5.55
C ASN A 151 6.54 -19.80 4.30
N GLU A 152 5.67 -19.65 3.29
CA GLU A 152 5.99 -18.91 2.08
C GLU A 152 6.16 -17.43 2.39
N MET A 153 5.29 -16.84 3.24
CA MET A 153 5.42 -15.45 3.70
C MET A 153 6.69 -15.22 4.52
N THR A 154 7.02 -16.15 5.43
CA THR A 154 8.25 -16.09 6.23
C THR A 154 9.50 -16.13 5.33
N GLN A 155 9.50 -16.97 4.29
CA GLN A 155 10.61 -17.05 3.33
C GLN A 155 10.70 -15.79 2.47
N LEU A 156 9.56 -15.23 2.04
CA LEU A 156 9.50 -14.01 1.24
C LEU A 156 10.20 -12.84 1.92
N PHE A 157 9.95 -12.64 3.21
CA PHE A 157 10.51 -11.55 4.00
C PHE A 157 11.74 -11.94 4.85
N ALA A 158 12.39 -13.06 4.53
CA ALA A 158 13.47 -13.61 5.37
C ALA A 158 14.68 -12.67 5.52
N ASP A 159 15.01 -11.89 4.49
CA ASP A 159 16.14 -10.98 4.46
C ASP A 159 15.88 -9.60 5.09
N LYS A 160 14.63 -9.30 5.49
CA LYS A 160 14.28 -8.02 6.09
C LYS A 160 14.66 -7.98 7.57
N ASP A 161 15.42 -6.96 7.98
CA ASP A 161 15.85 -6.74 9.36
C ASP A 161 14.79 -5.95 10.15
N ALA A 162 13.70 -6.60 10.51
CA ALA A 162 12.62 -6.02 11.29
C ALA A 162 12.06 -7.03 12.32
N ASP A 163 11.55 -6.54 13.46
CA ASP A 163 10.81 -7.32 14.47
C ASP A 163 9.32 -7.49 14.05
N LEU A 164 8.77 -6.49 13.36
CA LEU A 164 7.40 -6.48 12.84
C LEU A 164 7.43 -6.01 11.39
N ILE A 165 6.84 -6.80 10.51
CA ILE A 165 6.66 -6.47 9.08
C ILE A 165 5.17 -6.29 8.82
N ILE A 166 4.81 -5.11 8.34
CA ILE A 166 3.44 -4.73 8.03
C ILE A 166 3.36 -4.49 6.52
N PHE A 167 2.48 -5.23 5.84
CA PHE A 167 2.41 -5.23 4.38
C PHE A 167 0.98 -5.30 3.85
N GLY A 168 0.77 -5.04 2.56
CA GLY A 168 -0.52 -5.06 1.84
C GLY A 168 -0.51 -6.01 0.63
N HIS A 169 -0.94 -5.51 -0.52
CA HIS A 169 -0.82 -6.07 -1.87
C HIS A 169 -1.65 -7.33 -2.17
N ASN A 170 -1.61 -8.36 -1.32
CA ASN A 170 -2.34 -9.60 -1.57
C ASN A 170 -3.81 -9.58 -1.08
N HIS A 171 -4.25 -8.46 -0.51
CA HIS A 171 -5.61 -8.17 -0.06
C HIS A 171 -6.17 -9.15 0.99
N ARG A 172 -5.31 -9.88 1.69
CA ARG A 172 -5.71 -10.90 2.66
C ARG A 172 -5.24 -10.56 4.06
N LEU A 173 -6.11 -10.83 5.03
CA LEU A 173 -5.72 -10.70 6.42
C LEU A 173 -4.69 -11.76 6.79
N HIS A 174 -3.52 -11.30 7.21
CA HIS A 174 -2.47 -12.13 7.81
C HIS A 174 -2.10 -11.59 9.18
N MET A 175 -2.00 -12.44 10.16
CA MET A 175 -1.45 -12.13 11.47
C MET A 175 -0.84 -13.39 12.07
N PHE A 176 0.47 -13.49 11.98
CA PHE A 176 1.21 -14.63 12.52
C PHE A 176 2.61 -14.20 12.98
N ASP A 177 3.26 -15.05 13.74
CA ASP A 177 4.64 -14.88 14.17
C ASP A 177 5.48 -16.13 13.87
N ASP A 178 6.70 -15.90 13.42
CA ASP A 178 7.76 -16.89 13.52
C ASP A 178 8.68 -16.50 14.68
N LYS A 179 9.29 -17.39 15.34
CA LYS A 179 10.11 -17.24 16.57
C LYS A 179 10.79 -15.86 16.80
N ASN A 180 10.95 -15.03 15.78
CA ASN A 180 11.72 -13.79 15.80
C ASN A 180 11.01 -12.56 15.23
N LYS A 181 10.04 -12.76 14.34
CA LYS A 181 9.35 -11.68 13.62
C LYS A 181 7.84 -11.87 13.70
N MET A 182 7.11 -10.76 13.75
CA MET A 182 5.67 -10.73 13.56
C MET A 182 5.37 -10.20 12.14
N TYR A 183 4.35 -10.78 11.52
CA TYR A 183 3.87 -10.40 10.20
C TYR A 183 2.41 -10.00 10.27
N PHE A 184 2.08 -8.87 9.67
CA PHE A 184 0.72 -8.35 9.68
C PHE A 184 0.35 -7.74 8.34
N ASN A 185 -0.79 -8.18 7.80
CA ASN A 185 -1.48 -7.56 6.67
C ASN A 185 -2.95 -7.38 7.07
N PRO A 186 -3.49 -6.15 7.09
CA PRO A 186 -4.87 -5.90 7.52
C PRO A 186 -5.93 -6.34 6.49
N GLY A 187 -5.54 -6.79 5.31
CA GLY A 187 -6.43 -6.98 4.17
C GLY A 187 -6.46 -5.73 3.28
N ALA A 188 -7.55 -5.49 2.57
CA ALA A 188 -7.72 -4.35 1.68
C ALA A 188 -8.93 -3.50 2.07
N VAL A 189 -8.75 -2.17 2.09
CA VAL A 189 -9.85 -1.24 2.34
C VAL A 189 -10.87 -1.29 1.20
N GLY A 190 -10.42 -1.11 -0.02
CA GLY A 190 -11.29 -0.90 -1.18
C GLY A 190 -11.56 -2.14 -2.03
N LEU A 191 -10.75 -3.19 -1.89
CA LEU A 191 -10.85 -4.39 -2.72
C LEU A 191 -10.75 -5.67 -1.88
N ASN A 192 -11.86 -6.07 -1.28
CA ASN A 192 -11.96 -7.34 -0.55
C ASN A 192 -13.22 -8.11 -0.95
N ASN A 193 -13.28 -9.39 -0.59
CA ASN A 193 -14.41 -10.27 -0.91
C ASN A 193 -15.54 -10.20 0.13
N GLY A 194 -15.42 -9.37 1.15
CA GLY A 194 -16.38 -9.20 2.23
C GLY A 194 -17.30 -8.00 2.02
N PRO A 195 -18.38 -7.90 2.81
CA PRO A 195 -19.30 -6.76 2.77
C PRO A 195 -18.79 -5.54 3.57
N HIS A 196 -17.59 -5.61 4.14
CA HIS A 196 -17.04 -4.57 5.02
C HIS A 196 -15.65 -4.18 4.56
N ALA A 197 -15.33 -2.88 4.59
CA ALA A 197 -13.97 -2.41 4.52
C ALA A 197 -13.18 -2.88 5.76
N VAL A 198 -11.89 -3.16 5.60
CA VAL A 198 -11.04 -3.67 6.70
C VAL A 198 -9.78 -2.83 6.84
N TYR A 199 -9.36 -2.67 8.09
CA TYR A 199 -8.11 -2.00 8.44
C TYR A 199 -7.52 -2.61 9.73
N GLY A 200 -6.31 -2.30 10.08
CA GLY A 200 -5.62 -2.82 11.26
C GLY A 200 -5.27 -1.78 12.30
#